data_4dfcf6ff9364901e25bb0bd5c66291bf
#
_entry.id   4dfcf6ff9364901e25bb0bd5c66291bf
#
_cell.length_a   1.000
_cell.length_b   1.000
_cell.length_c   1.000
_cell.angle_alpha   90.00
_cell.angle_beta   90.00
_cell.angle_gamma   90.00
#
_symmetry.space_group_name_H-M   'P 1'
#
loop_
_entity.id
_entity.type
_entity.pdbx_description
1 polymer ?
#
loop_
_entity_poly.entity_id
_entity_poly.type
_entity_poly.pdbx_seq_one_letter_code
_entity_poly.pdbx_strand_id
1 'polypeptide(L)'
;MKKTLLLLAAAIVAVSPLVAGNGDTAAKGNISAEIPAYAPAAKSDNKETKVKKGPWDRKKYINLGYIKQSLSPEFGNAFESKFGASFSSGRNIYLHKKPIANILKFAIDFGSEVNYAQYKDLIGDYDYSDNDFGYTDESDNNYDLGYEDEEEDMDLGLHHIDAGLHIGHSISINPVSHLKILAYFRFVPSYSMLILSEEFYQGFTPMFSYGGEISYKFIGIGIEGRTGSAKYKDMIAEYEGTDALKIKYKTSAMRVYISFRF
;
A
#
# COMPACT_ATOMS: atom_id res chain seq x y z
N MET A 1 -13.17 -0.44 16.77
CA MET A 1 -11.74 -0.08 16.71
C MET A 1 -10.75 -1.22 16.98
N LYS A 2 -10.81 -2.00 18.08
CA LYS A 2 -9.82 -3.07 18.37
C LYS A 2 -9.82 -4.21 17.33
N LYS A 3 -10.97 -4.61 16.77
CA LYS A 3 -11.09 -5.69 15.77
C LYS A 3 -10.56 -5.27 14.39
N THR A 4 -10.78 -4.03 13.99
CA THR A 4 -10.30 -3.49 12.69
C THR A 4 -8.76 -3.37 12.68
N LEU A 5 -8.16 -2.98 13.82
CA LEU A 5 -6.70 -2.93 13.96
C LEU A 5 -6.06 -4.32 13.87
N LEU A 6 -6.76 -5.35 14.37
CA LEU A 6 -6.29 -6.74 14.31
C LEU A 6 -6.29 -7.31 12.88
N LEU A 7 -7.31 -6.96 12.08
CA LEU A 7 -7.39 -7.33 10.67
C LEU A 7 -6.31 -6.65 9.82
N LEU A 8 -6.02 -5.38 10.09
CA LEU A 8 -4.93 -4.65 9.44
C LEU A 8 -3.56 -5.28 9.77
N ALA A 9 -3.33 -5.68 11.03
CA ALA A 9 -2.13 -6.38 11.46
C ALA A 9 -2.00 -7.76 10.79
N ALA A 10 -3.09 -8.51 10.65
CA ALA A 10 -3.10 -9.81 9.98
C ALA A 10 -2.80 -9.71 8.48
N ALA A 11 -3.31 -8.69 7.79
CA ALA A 11 -3.02 -8.43 6.38
C ALA A 11 -1.54 -8.08 6.15
N ILE A 12 -0.92 -7.33 7.05
CA ILE A 12 0.51 -7.00 7.01
C ILE A 12 1.38 -8.24 7.20
N VAL A 13 0.99 -9.16 8.09
CA VAL A 13 1.73 -10.40 8.38
C VAL A 13 1.62 -11.40 7.22
N ALA A 14 0.48 -11.48 6.53
CA ALA A 14 0.28 -12.40 5.40
C ALA A 14 1.13 -12.05 4.16
N VAL A 15 1.54 -10.79 4.00
CA VAL A 15 2.36 -10.32 2.86
C VAL A 15 3.87 -10.46 3.12
N SER A 16 4.27 -10.72 4.37
CA SER A 16 5.68 -10.74 4.79
C SER A 16 6.53 -11.95 4.32
N PRO A 17 6.03 -13.16 4.06
CA PRO A 17 6.90 -14.31 3.77
C PRO A 17 7.54 -14.34 2.37
N LEU A 18 7.12 -13.49 1.43
CA LEU A 18 7.68 -13.50 0.07
C LEU A 18 9.08 -12.86 -0.07
N VAL A 19 9.63 -12.28 1.00
CA VAL A 19 10.93 -11.56 0.97
C VAL A 19 12.12 -12.44 1.39
N ALA A 20 11.90 -13.64 1.95
CA ALA A 20 12.94 -14.45 2.61
C ALA A 20 13.52 -15.61 1.77
N GLY A 21 13.36 -15.61 0.45
CA GLY A 21 13.95 -16.65 -0.42
C GLY A 21 15.41 -16.37 -0.77
N ASN A 22 16.36 -16.77 0.06
CA ASN A 22 17.75 -16.98 -0.33
C ASN A 22 17.88 -18.37 -0.93
N GLY A 23 17.83 -18.45 -2.25
CA GLY A 23 18.15 -19.67 -3.00
C GLY A 23 19.54 -19.58 -3.62
N ASP A 24 20.59 -19.91 -2.89
CA ASP A 24 21.89 -20.27 -3.43
C ASP A 24 22.24 -21.66 -2.92
N THR A 25 21.80 -22.68 -3.63
CA THR A 25 22.34 -24.04 -3.53
C THR A 25 22.99 -24.39 -4.86
N ALA A 26 24.27 -24.07 -4.99
CA ALA A 26 25.13 -24.67 -6.01
C ALA A 26 25.68 -25.98 -5.46
N ALA A 27 25.23 -27.09 -6.03
CA ALA A 27 25.79 -28.40 -5.83
C ALA A 27 27.23 -28.43 -6.35
N LYS A 28 28.20 -28.70 -5.49
CA LYS A 28 29.56 -29.12 -5.89
C LYS A 28 29.77 -30.57 -5.52
N GLY A 29 30.03 -31.36 -6.57
CA GLY A 29 30.37 -32.76 -6.45
C GLY A 29 31.70 -32.98 -5.75
N ASN A 30 31.72 -34.04 -4.96
CA ASN A 30 32.89 -34.58 -4.27
C ASN A 30 33.87 -35.20 -5.29
N ILE A 31 35.12 -34.76 -5.22
CA ILE A 31 36.27 -35.57 -5.65
C ILE A 31 37.20 -35.64 -4.41
N SER A 32 37.34 -36.86 -3.92
CA SER A 32 38.26 -37.21 -2.84
C SER A 32 39.69 -37.25 -3.35
N ALA A 33 40.60 -36.49 -2.75
CA ALA A 33 42.03 -36.72 -2.84
C ALA A 33 42.65 -36.47 -1.47
N GLU A 34 43.27 -37.51 -0.93
CA GLU A 34 44.06 -37.47 0.31
C GLU A 34 45.23 -36.50 0.20
N ILE A 35 45.41 -35.65 1.18
CA ILE A 35 46.61 -34.83 1.35
C ILE A 35 47.08 -34.91 2.79
N PRO A 36 48.39 -35.09 3.04
CA PRO A 36 48.96 -35.35 4.35
C PRO A 36 49.01 -34.08 5.24
N ALA A 37 48.96 -34.32 6.54
CA ALA A 37 48.95 -33.35 7.63
C ALA A 37 50.21 -32.50 7.77
N TYR A 38 50.00 -31.35 8.44
CA TYR A 38 50.88 -30.45 9.18
C TYR A 38 51.31 -29.15 8.51
N ALA A 39 50.50 -28.11 8.82
CA ALA A 39 51.01 -26.79 9.17
C ALA A 39 49.96 -26.07 10.06
N PRO A 40 50.37 -25.38 11.16
CA PRO A 40 49.40 -24.69 12.01
C PRO A 40 48.83 -23.50 11.26
N ALA A 41 47.50 -23.52 11.13
CA ALA A 41 46.73 -22.47 10.48
C ALA A 41 46.94 -21.13 11.22
N ALA A 42 47.58 -20.21 10.56
CA ALA A 42 47.55 -18.81 10.94
C ALA A 42 46.08 -18.38 10.95
N LYS A 43 45.56 -17.91 12.11
CA LYS A 43 44.25 -17.29 12.21
C LYS A 43 44.26 -16.07 11.31
N SER A 44 43.72 -16.24 10.11
CA SER A 44 43.35 -15.14 9.24
C SER A 44 42.25 -14.37 9.95
N ASP A 45 42.55 -13.23 10.51
CA ASP A 45 41.60 -12.21 10.92
C ASP A 45 40.89 -11.70 9.63
N ASN A 46 39.92 -12.47 9.16
CA ASN A 46 39.00 -12.02 8.13
C ASN A 46 38.13 -10.91 8.75
N LYS A 47 38.68 -9.70 8.88
CA LYS A 47 37.87 -8.49 8.91
C LYS A 47 37.14 -8.45 7.59
N GLU A 48 35.88 -8.93 7.59
CA GLU A 48 34.92 -8.67 6.50
C GLU A 48 34.89 -7.16 6.26
N THR A 49 35.65 -6.72 5.29
CA THR A 49 35.55 -5.35 4.78
C THR A 49 34.17 -5.23 4.18
N LYS A 50 33.21 -4.64 4.93
CA LYS A 50 31.87 -4.33 4.44
C LYS A 50 32.02 -3.48 3.17
N VAL A 51 31.93 -4.11 2.02
CA VAL A 51 31.96 -3.44 0.71
C VAL A 51 30.84 -2.41 0.72
N LYS A 52 31.19 -1.14 0.58
CA LYS A 52 30.20 -0.04 0.52
C LYS A 52 29.32 -0.26 -0.70
N LYS A 53 28.05 -0.57 -0.46
CA LYS A 53 27.06 -0.76 -1.53
C LYS A 53 26.92 0.52 -2.36
N GLY A 54 27.10 0.40 -3.66
CA GLY A 54 26.86 1.46 -4.63
C GLY A 54 25.37 1.74 -4.82
N PRO A 55 24.99 2.81 -5.56
CA PRO A 55 23.60 3.18 -5.80
C PRO A 55 22.82 2.10 -6.56
N TRP A 56 23.49 1.27 -7.36
CA TRP A 56 22.89 0.19 -8.14
C TRP A 56 22.76 -1.14 -7.40
N ASP A 57 23.41 -1.28 -6.25
CA ASP A 57 23.39 -2.51 -5.46
C ASP A 57 22.17 -2.59 -4.55
N ARG A 58 21.51 -1.43 -4.30
CA ARG A 58 20.30 -1.34 -3.50
C ARG A 58 19.07 -1.59 -4.38
N LYS A 59 18.73 -2.87 -4.51
CA LYS A 59 17.66 -3.33 -5.41
C LYS A 59 16.33 -3.49 -4.70
N LYS A 60 16.34 -3.79 -3.40
CA LYS A 60 15.15 -3.93 -2.57
C LYS A 60 14.75 -2.58 -1.97
N TYR A 61 13.46 -2.41 -1.74
CA TYR A 61 12.92 -1.21 -1.09
C TYR A 61 11.73 -1.53 -0.21
N ILE A 62 11.49 -0.68 0.76
CA ILE A 62 10.29 -0.57 1.57
C ILE A 62 9.85 0.88 1.51
N ASN A 63 8.57 1.11 1.19
CA ASN A 63 7.99 2.44 1.17
C ASN A 63 6.89 2.52 2.21
N LEU A 64 6.88 3.62 2.96
CA LEU A 64 5.84 4.02 3.89
C LEU A 64 5.30 5.37 3.44
N GLY A 65 4.00 5.50 3.31
CA GLY A 65 3.43 6.72 2.75
C GLY A 65 2.05 7.07 3.24
N TYR A 66 1.71 8.32 2.98
CA TYR A 66 0.36 8.84 3.05
C TYR A 66 -0.29 8.71 1.67
N ILE A 67 -1.55 8.30 1.64
CA ILE A 67 -2.33 8.20 0.42
C ILE A 67 -3.63 8.99 0.57
N LYS A 68 -3.93 9.84 -0.41
CA LYS A 68 -5.22 10.46 -0.59
C LYS A 68 -5.93 9.76 -1.74
N GLN A 69 -7.10 9.21 -1.48
CA GLN A 69 -7.86 8.38 -2.41
C GLN A 69 -9.24 8.97 -2.66
N SER A 70 -9.73 8.84 -3.89
CA SER A 70 -11.09 9.17 -4.28
C SER A 70 -11.75 7.93 -4.87
N LEU A 71 -12.97 7.64 -4.42
CA LEU A 71 -13.88 6.62 -4.95
C LEU A 71 -15.03 7.31 -5.66
N SER A 72 -15.17 7.06 -6.96
CA SER A 72 -16.24 7.63 -7.77
C SER A 72 -17.18 6.50 -8.17
N PRO A 73 -18.40 6.44 -7.63
CA PRO A 73 -19.42 5.51 -8.05
C PRO A 73 -19.85 5.78 -9.51
N GLU A 74 -20.51 4.83 -10.14
CA GLU A 74 -21.03 5.01 -11.50
C GLU A 74 -22.11 6.11 -11.55
N PHE A 75 -22.85 6.29 -10.44
CA PHE A 75 -23.86 7.32 -10.25
C PHE A 75 -23.64 8.00 -8.90
N GLY A 76 -23.66 9.33 -8.87
CA GLY A 76 -23.50 10.13 -7.65
C GLY A 76 -22.14 10.85 -7.55
N ASN A 77 -21.88 11.39 -6.39
CA ASN A 77 -20.67 12.17 -6.10
C ASN A 77 -19.49 11.28 -5.74
N ALA A 78 -18.28 11.74 -6.04
CA ALA A 78 -17.08 11.07 -5.63
C ALA A 78 -16.82 11.27 -4.12
N PHE A 79 -16.37 10.21 -3.45
CA PHE A 79 -15.96 10.24 -2.05
C PHE A 79 -14.45 10.46 -1.96
N GLU A 80 -14.03 11.43 -1.15
CA GLU A 80 -12.61 11.68 -0.90
C GLU A 80 -12.20 11.16 0.48
N SER A 81 -11.05 10.51 0.55
CA SER A 81 -10.53 10.03 1.82
C SER A 81 -10.10 11.18 2.72
N LYS A 82 -10.48 11.11 4.00
CA LYS A 82 -10.02 11.98 5.07
C LYS A 82 -8.57 11.66 5.46
N PHE A 83 -8.28 10.37 5.55
CA PHE A 83 -6.97 9.85 5.93
C PHE A 83 -6.66 8.61 5.12
N GLY A 84 -5.37 8.36 4.85
CA GLY A 84 -4.92 7.12 4.24
C GLY A 84 -3.46 6.83 4.53
N ALA A 85 -3.15 5.55 4.67
CA ALA A 85 -1.81 5.04 4.90
C ALA A 85 -1.46 3.99 3.85
N SER A 86 -0.20 3.92 3.47
CA SER A 86 0.28 2.94 2.49
C SER A 86 1.59 2.32 2.91
N PHE A 87 1.70 1.04 2.64
CA PHE A 87 2.93 0.27 2.78
C PHE A 87 3.18 -0.45 1.45
N SER A 88 4.41 -0.40 0.95
CA SER A 88 4.80 -1.25 -0.17
C SER A 88 6.23 -1.75 -0.01
N SER A 89 6.49 -2.94 -0.51
CA SER A 89 7.82 -3.51 -0.57
C SER A 89 8.06 -4.15 -1.92
N GLY A 90 9.31 -4.09 -2.40
CA GLY A 90 9.60 -4.66 -3.70
C GLY A 90 11.07 -4.69 -4.04
N ARG A 91 11.30 -5.03 -5.31
CA ARG A 91 12.64 -5.19 -5.85
C ARG A 91 12.72 -4.73 -7.30
N ASN A 92 13.80 -4.01 -7.63
CA ASN A 92 14.16 -3.68 -8.99
C ASN A 92 15.15 -4.72 -9.56
N ILE A 93 14.82 -5.35 -10.66
CA ILE A 93 15.71 -6.22 -11.44
C ILE A 93 16.22 -5.43 -12.63
N TYR A 94 17.49 -5.04 -12.61
CA TYR A 94 18.10 -4.31 -13.71
C TYR A 94 18.29 -5.22 -14.93
N LEU A 95 17.87 -4.74 -16.10
CA LEU A 95 17.94 -5.46 -17.37
C LEU A 95 19.37 -5.59 -17.92
N HIS A 96 20.27 -4.72 -17.47
CA HIS A 96 21.67 -4.75 -17.91
C HIS A 96 22.64 -4.51 -16.75
N LYS A 97 23.81 -5.14 -16.83
CA LYS A 97 24.85 -5.07 -15.79
C LYS A 97 25.48 -3.69 -15.71
N LYS A 98 25.88 -3.12 -16.85
CA LYS A 98 26.51 -1.79 -16.92
C LYS A 98 25.46 -0.71 -17.20
N PRO A 99 25.54 0.46 -16.56
CA PRO A 99 24.64 1.57 -16.88
C PRO A 99 24.92 2.12 -18.29
N ILE A 100 23.88 2.55 -18.99
CA ILE A 100 23.98 3.25 -20.27
C ILE A 100 24.52 4.63 -20.00
N ALA A 101 25.49 5.09 -20.75
CA ALA A 101 26.20 6.36 -20.56
C ALA A 101 26.66 6.58 -19.10
N ASN A 102 26.94 5.51 -18.36
CA ASN A 102 27.35 5.48 -16.95
C ASN A 102 26.31 5.99 -15.94
N ILE A 103 25.14 6.45 -16.37
CA ILE A 103 24.14 7.10 -15.51
C ILE A 103 22.75 6.45 -15.52
N LEU A 104 22.37 5.72 -16.60
CA LEU A 104 21.00 5.27 -16.82
C LEU A 104 20.89 3.74 -16.69
N LYS A 105 19.86 3.25 -15.99
CA LYS A 105 19.48 1.83 -15.97
C LYS A 105 17.98 1.65 -16.12
N PHE A 106 17.61 0.63 -16.91
CA PHE A 106 16.25 0.10 -16.99
C PHE A 106 16.11 -1.10 -16.05
N ALA A 107 14.96 -1.24 -15.44
CA ALA A 107 14.66 -2.37 -14.57
C ALA A 107 13.20 -2.80 -14.71
N ILE A 108 12.96 -4.07 -14.38
CA ILE A 108 11.63 -4.57 -14.02
C ILE A 108 11.47 -4.38 -12.51
N ASP A 109 10.36 -3.82 -12.11
CA ASP A 109 9.98 -3.59 -10.74
C ASP A 109 8.84 -4.53 -10.37
N PHE A 110 8.96 -5.24 -9.24
CA PHE A 110 7.91 -6.10 -8.73
C PHE A 110 7.91 -6.11 -7.21
N GLY A 111 6.73 -6.34 -6.64
CA GLY A 111 6.57 -6.36 -5.19
C GLY A 111 5.12 -6.48 -4.77
N SER A 112 4.85 -6.07 -3.55
CA SER A 112 3.54 -6.10 -2.92
C SER A 112 3.25 -4.79 -2.22
N GLU A 113 1.97 -4.50 -2.04
CA GLU A 113 1.52 -3.30 -1.36
C GLU A 113 0.22 -3.52 -0.61
N VAL A 114 0.04 -2.73 0.44
CA VAL A 114 -1.21 -2.62 1.20
C VAL A 114 -1.50 -1.15 1.41
N ASN A 115 -2.72 -0.75 1.13
CA ASN A 115 -3.20 0.60 1.32
C ASN A 115 -4.46 0.57 2.16
N TYR A 116 -4.61 1.59 2.99
CA TYR A 116 -5.79 1.85 3.79
C TYR A 116 -6.23 3.28 3.56
N ALA A 117 -7.53 3.49 3.41
CA ALA A 117 -8.13 4.80 3.33
C ALA A 117 -9.43 4.85 4.14
N GLN A 118 -9.62 5.92 4.90
CA GLN A 118 -10.82 6.25 5.61
C GLN A 118 -11.47 7.44 4.93
N TYR A 119 -12.75 7.33 4.63
CA TYR A 119 -13.53 8.40 4.01
C TYR A 119 -14.35 9.14 5.07
N LYS A 120 -14.80 10.34 4.73
CA LYS A 120 -15.73 11.08 5.57
C LYS A 120 -17.07 10.34 5.66
N ASP A 121 -17.77 10.54 6.74
CA ASP A 121 -19.11 9.97 6.95
C ASP A 121 -20.05 10.33 5.80
N LEU A 122 -20.70 9.30 5.26
CA LEU A 122 -21.65 9.47 4.17
C LEU A 122 -22.97 10.10 4.60
N ILE A 123 -23.21 10.20 5.89
CA ILE A 123 -24.50 10.61 6.50
C ILE A 123 -24.44 12.04 7.09
N GLY A 124 -23.29 12.69 7.09
CA GLY A 124 -22.97 13.87 7.91
C GLY A 124 -23.28 15.24 7.34
N ASP A 125 -24.11 15.44 6.31
CA ASP A 125 -24.51 16.78 5.86
C ASP A 125 -25.98 16.83 5.35
N TYR A 126 -26.89 16.15 6.03
CA TYR A 126 -28.28 16.58 5.98
C TYR A 126 -28.40 17.68 7.04
N ASP A 127 -28.11 18.91 6.62
CA ASP A 127 -28.50 20.11 7.37
C ASP A 127 -30.04 20.12 7.48
N TYR A 128 -30.53 19.65 8.60
CA TYR A 128 -31.96 19.69 8.96
C TYR A 128 -32.42 21.11 9.31
N SER A 129 -31.61 22.12 9.06
CA SER A 129 -31.98 23.52 9.21
C SER A 129 -32.51 24.05 7.89
N ASP A 130 -33.76 23.85 7.59
CA ASP A 130 -34.69 24.73 6.91
C ASP A 130 -35.88 23.97 6.30
N ASN A 131 -36.65 23.29 7.12
CA ASN A 131 -38.06 23.18 6.83
C ASN A 131 -38.81 23.96 7.88
N ASP A 132 -38.86 25.27 7.62
CA ASP A 132 -39.84 26.19 8.21
C ASP A 132 -41.27 25.75 7.83
N PHE A 133 -41.74 24.66 8.43
CA PHE A 133 -43.15 24.38 8.53
C PHE A 133 -43.62 25.07 9.81
N GLY A 134 -44.02 26.35 9.64
CA GLY A 134 -44.69 27.12 10.65
C GLY A 134 -45.93 26.41 11.17
N TYR A 135 -45.79 25.63 12.20
CA TYR A 135 -46.84 25.31 13.15
C TYR A 135 -46.54 26.04 14.44
N THR A 136 -47.16 27.23 14.59
CA THR A 136 -47.34 27.86 15.87
C THR A 136 -48.35 27.05 16.66
N ASP A 137 -47.90 26.20 17.55
CA ASP A 137 -48.75 25.64 18.59
C ASP A 137 -48.23 26.14 19.95
N GLU A 138 -48.99 27.10 20.47
CA GLU A 138 -48.83 27.59 21.83
C GLU A 138 -49.26 26.48 22.81
N SER A 139 -48.32 25.72 23.37
CA SER A 139 -48.55 25.04 24.65
C SER A 139 -47.24 24.98 25.43
N ASP A 140 -47.14 25.91 26.36
CA ASP A 140 -46.23 25.88 27.51
C ASP A 140 -46.29 24.52 28.23
N ASN A 141 -45.30 23.66 28.05
CA ASN A 141 -44.92 22.67 29.04
C ASN A 141 -43.43 22.39 28.91
N ASN A 142 -42.67 23.17 29.66
CA ASN A 142 -41.25 23.03 29.88
C ASN A 142 -40.99 21.78 30.74
N TYR A 143 -40.80 20.61 30.13
CA TYR A 143 -40.14 19.48 30.76
C TYR A 143 -38.73 19.43 30.23
N ASP A 144 -37.81 20.10 30.91
CA ASP A 144 -36.37 19.92 30.77
C ASP A 144 -36.03 18.52 31.32
N LEU A 145 -36.21 17.51 30.45
CA LEU A 145 -35.63 16.20 30.63
C LEU A 145 -34.20 16.31 30.07
N GLY A 146 -33.26 16.66 30.95
CA GLY A 146 -31.83 16.61 30.65
C GLY A 146 -31.40 15.18 30.32
N TYR A 147 -31.67 14.77 29.09
CA TYR A 147 -30.94 13.69 28.45
C TYR A 147 -29.61 14.31 28.00
N GLU A 148 -28.57 14.08 28.80
CA GLU A 148 -27.22 14.12 28.27
C GLU A 148 -27.16 12.98 27.27
N ASP A 149 -27.54 13.25 26.00
CA ASP A 149 -27.21 12.40 24.87
C ASP A 149 -25.69 12.40 24.80
N GLU A 150 -25.04 11.41 25.46
CA GLU A 150 -23.75 10.97 25.07
C GLU A 150 -23.93 10.45 23.62
N GLU A 151 -23.88 11.35 22.64
CA GLU A 151 -23.70 10.99 21.25
C GLU A 151 -22.38 10.22 21.18
N GLU A 152 -22.44 8.90 21.42
CA GLU A 152 -21.39 8.02 20.95
C GLU A 152 -21.31 8.27 19.45
N ASP A 153 -20.32 9.08 19.03
CA ASP A 153 -19.90 9.24 17.65
C ASP A 153 -19.64 7.84 17.08
N MET A 154 -20.71 7.16 16.63
CA MET A 154 -20.59 5.96 15.85
C MET A 154 -19.94 6.38 14.54
N ASP A 155 -18.62 6.18 14.45
CA ASP A 155 -17.84 6.38 13.24
C ASP A 155 -18.36 5.41 12.16
N LEU A 156 -19.45 5.79 11.51
CA LEU A 156 -20.07 5.09 10.37
C LEU A 156 -19.26 5.29 9.09
N GLY A 157 -17.99 5.67 9.23
CA GLY A 157 -17.10 5.97 8.13
C GLY A 157 -16.90 4.79 7.19
N LEU A 158 -16.81 5.10 5.91
CA LEU A 158 -16.42 4.14 4.88
C LEU A 158 -14.89 3.90 4.98
N HIS A 159 -14.51 2.65 5.21
CA HIS A 159 -13.12 2.21 5.20
C HIS A 159 -12.81 1.41 3.94
N HIS A 160 -11.66 1.66 3.35
CA HIS A 160 -11.19 0.95 2.17
C HIS A 160 -9.81 0.36 2.42
N ILE A 161 -9.66 -0.93 2.12
CA ILE A 161 -8.40 -1.66 2.25
C ILE A 161 -8.09 -2.29 0.89
N ASP A 162 -6.90 -2.01 0.35
CA ASP A 162 -6.37 -2.65 -0.84
C ASP A 162 -5.13 -3.48 -0.49
N ALA A 163 -5.08 -4.71 -0.94
CA ALA A 163 -3.87 -5.54 -0.91
C ALA A 163 -3.56 -6.02 -2.32
N GLY A 164 -2.36 -5.76 -2.82
CA GLY A 164 -2.02 -6.05 -4.20
C GLY A 164 -0.57 -6.43 -4.42
N LEU A 165 -0.34 -7.01 -5.58
CA LEU A 165 0.99 -7.21 -6.15
C LEU A 165 1.22 -6.14 -7.21
N HIS A 166 2.45 -5.71 -7.40
CA HIS A 166 2.78 -4.83 -8.51
C HIS A 166 3.90 -5.40 -9.36
N ILE A 167 3.76 -5.19 -10.66
CA ILE A 167 4.78 -5.47 -11.65
C ILE A 167 4.82 -4.35 -12.67
N GLY A 168 6.03 -3.92 -13.07
CA GLY A 168 6.15 -2.84 -14.02
C GLY A 168 7.55 -2.57 -14.48
N HIS A 169 7.72 -1.44 -15.11
CA HIS A 169 9.00 -0.96 -15.62
C HIS A 169 9.46 0.25 -14.83
N SER A 170 10.77 0.36 -14.64
CA SER A 170 11.36 1.54 -14.04
C SER A 170 12.63 1.97 -14.77
N ILE A 171 12.85 3.27 -14.77
CA ILE A 171 14.02 3.93 -15.30
C ILE A 171 14.71 4.63 -14.13
N SER A 172 16.00 4.33 -13.95
CA SER A 172 16.80 4.93 -12.89
C SER A 172 17.95 5.72 -13.47
N ILE A 173 18.12 6.95 -13.01
CA ILE A 173 19.23 7.83 -13.37
C ILE A 173 20.05 8.10 -12.11
N ASN A 174 21.37 7.96 -12.22
CA ASN A 174 22.31 8.31 -11.15
C ASN A 174 23.23 9.43 -11.65
N PRO A 175 22.84 10.71 -11.51
CA PRO A 175 23.60 11.83 -12.07
C PRO A 175 24.89 12.11 -11.29
N VAL A 176 24.88 11.85 -9.97
CA VAL A 176 26.05 12.01 -9.10
C VAL A 176 26.11 10.89 -8.09
N SER A 177 27.28 10.68 -7.51
CA SER A 177 27.51 9.60 -6.53
C SER A 177 26.42 9.59 -5.44
N HIS A 178 25.77 8.43 -5.25
CA HIS A 178 24.74 8.19 -4.26
C HIS A 178 23.37 8.83 -4.48
N LEU A 179 23.19 9.75 -5.45
CA LEU A 179 21.90 10.30 -5.82
C LEU A 179 21.29 9.45 -6.92
N LYS A 180 20.07 8.95 -6.70
CA LYS A 180 19.32 8.17 -7.68
C LYS A 180 17.94 8.80 -7.88
N ILE A 181 17.59 9.04 -9.13
CA ILE A 181 16.27 9.47 -9.56
C ILE A 181 15.63 8.28 -10.25
N LEU A 182 14.42 7.93 -9.87
CA LEU A 182 13.66 6.81 -10.39
C LEU A 182 12.32 7.30 -10.91
N ALA A 183 11.94 6.86 -12.10
CA ALA A 183 10.57 6.94 -12.60
C ALA A 183 10.07 5.53 -12.90
N TYR A 184 8.77 5.28 -12.69
CA TYR A 184 8.20 3.95 -12.90
C TYR A 184 6.74 4.02 -13.36
N PHE A 185 6.35 2.92 -14.02
CA PHE A 185 4.97 2.61 -14.37
C PHE A 185 4.71 1.15 -14.01
N ARG A 186 3.61 0.87 -13.30
CA ARG A 186 3.28 -0.45 -12.76
C ARG A 186 1.82 -0.80 -13.03
N PHE A 187 1.58 -2.07 -13.27
CA PHE A 187 0.27 -2.70 -13.15
C PHE A 187 0.15 -3.32 -11.76
N VAL A 188 -0.98 -3.09 -11.10
CA VAL A 188 -1.21 -3.45 -9.70
C VAL A 188 -2.56 -4.18 -9.59
N PRO A 189 -2.59 -5.49 -9.84
CA PRO A 189 -3.75 -6.30 -9.50
C PRO A 189 -3.92 -6.34 -7.98
N SER A 190 -5.04 -5.80 -7.49
CA SER A 190 -5.33 -5.68 -6.07
C SER A 190 -6.64 -6.35 -5.73
N TYR A 191 -6.70 -6.92 -4.55
CA TYR A 191 -7.91 -7.29 -3.87
C TYR A 191 -8.31 -6.14 -2.96
N SER A 192 -9.54 -5.67 -3.10
CA SER A 192 -10.06 -4.51 -2.39
C SER A 192 -11.24 -4.89 -1.53
N MET A 193 -11.32 -4.31 -0.35
CA MET A 193 -12.41 -4.47 0.59
C MET A 193 -12.90 -3.08 1.04
N LEU A 194 -14.21 -2.86 0.89
CA LEU A 194 -14.92 -1.71 1.44
C LEU A 194 -15.68 -2.18 2.67
N ILE A 195 -15.58 -1.42 3.75
CA ILE A 195 -16.29 -1.65 5.01
C ILE A 195 -17.12 -0.41 5.27
N LEU A 196 -18.43 -0.58 5.27
CA LEU A 196 -19.39 0.49 5.55
C LEU A 196 -20.25 0.04 6.73
N SER A 197 -20.11 0.67 7.88
CA SER A 197 -20.77 0.25 9.13
C SER A 197 -20.48 -1.21 9.45
N GLU A 198 -21.45 -2.10 9.32
CA GLU A 198 -21.32 -3.55 9.54
C GLU A 198 -21.26 -4.35 8.23
N GLU A 199 -21.42 -3.69 7.07
CA GLU A 199 -21.42 -4.34 5.77
C GLU A 199 -20.03 -4.41 5.16
N PHE A 200 -19.74 -5.56 4.52
CA PHE A 200 -18.45 -5.85 3.90
C PHE A 200 -18.62 -6.11 2.41
N TYR A 201 -18.00 -5.27 1.60
CA TYR A 201 -17.97 -5.41 0.15
C TYR A 201 -16.56 -5.75 -0.32
N GLN A 202 -16.45 -6.73 -1.20
CA GLN A 202 -15.16 -7.15 -1.74
C GLN A 202 -15.12 -7.05 -3.26
N GLY A 203 -13.93 -6.84 -3.80
CA GLY A 203 -13.75 -6.74 -5.23
C GLY A 203 -12.31 -6.90 -5.68
N PHE A 204 -12.16 -7.27 -6.94
CA PHE A 204 -10.87 -7.24 -7.61
C PHE A 204 -10.71 -5.90 -8.34
N THR A 205 -9.61 -5.22 -8.06
CA THR A 205 -9.32 -3.87 -8.58
C THR A 205 -8.02 -3.89 -9.38
N PRO A 206 -8.06 -4.02 -10.70
CA PRO A 206 -6.91 -3.79 -11.53
C PRO A 206 -6.58 -2.29 -11.54
N MET A 207 -5.38 -1.94 -11.05
CA MET A 207 -4.91 -0.57 -11.01
C MET A 207 -3.64 -0.38 -11.83
N PHE A 208 -3.44 0.83 -12.29
CA PHE A 208 -2.18 1.32 -12.82
C PHE A 208 -1.61 2.36 -11.88
N SER A 209 -0.32 2.29 -11.63
CA SER A 209 0.39 3.30 -10.86
C SER A 209 1.59 3.83 -11.65
N TYR A 210 1.85 5.11 -11.49
CA TYR A 210 2.96 5.81 -12.10
C TYR A 210 3.52 6.83 -11.13
N GLY A 211 4.83 6.96 -11.10
CA GLY A 211 5.43 7.84 -10.11
C GLY A 211 6.92 8.04 -10.30
N GLY A 212 7.46 8.79 -9.36
CA GLY A 212 8.89 9.07 -9.28
C GLY A 212 9.39 9.12 -7.85
N GLU A 213 10.67 8.88 -7.71
CA GLU A 213 11.38 8.87 -6.44
C GLU A 213 12.77 9.52 -6.62
N ILE A 214 13.14 10.32 -5.66
CA ILE A 214 14.51 10.80 -5.51
C ILE A 214 15.08 10.17 -4.24
N SER A 215 16.18 9.45 -4.35
CA SER A 215 16.83 8.80 -3.21
C SER A 215 18.31 9.14 -3.12
N TYR A 216 18.76 9.35 -1.88
CA TYR A 216 20.16 9.55 -1.54
C TYR A 216 20.62 8.45 -0.59
N LYS A 217 21.63 7.71 -1.02
CA LYS A 217 22.09 6.52 -0.30
C LYS A 217 20.97 5.50 -0.11
N PHE A 218 20.48 5.33 1.12
CA PHE A 218 19.48 4.32 1.49
C PHE A 218 18.07 4.90 1.71
N ILE A 219 17.91 6.23 1.71
CA ILE A 219 16.63 6.89 1.95
C ILE A 219 16.19 7.67 0.72
N GLY A 220 14.91 7.70 0.43
CA GLY A 220 14.30 8.46 -0.65
C GLY A 220 12.93 8.99 -0.29
N ILE A 221 12.47 9.90 -1.11
CA ILE A 221 11.08 10.41 -1.12
C ILE A 221 10.52 10.27 -2.52
N GLY A 222 9.25 9.91 -2.60
CA GLY A 222 8.58 9.76 -3.88
C GLY A 222 7.12 10.18 -3.85
N ILE A 223 6.60 10.35 -5.07
CA ILE A 223 5.20 10.63 -5.33
C ILE A 223 4.68 9.65 -6.37
N GLU A 224 3.44 9.21 -6.22
CA GLU A 224 2.80 8.24 -7.10
C GLU A 224 1.34 8.59 -7.32
N GLY A 225 0.91 8.59 -8.59
CA GLY A 225 -0.48 8.62 -8.99
C GLY A 225 -0.97 7.20 -9.27
N ARG A 226 -2.23 6.91 -8.94
CA ARG A 226 -2.87 5.60 -9.11
C ARG A 226 -4.25 5.77 -9.72
N THR A 227 -4.65 4.84 -10.58
CA THR A 227 -5.99 4.82 -11.18
C THR A 227 -6.41 3.38 -11.46
N GLY A 228 -7.70 3.10 -11.27
CA GLY A 228 -8.28 1.79 -11.50
C GLY A 228 -9.80 1.80 -11.39
N SER A 229 -10.40 0.63 -11.47
CA SER A 229 -11.83 0.46 -11.22
C SER A 229 -12.12 -0.92 -10.67
N ALA A 230 -13.09 -1.01 -9.79
CA ALA A 230 -13.54 -2.25 -9.18
C ALA A 230 -15.04 -2.41 -9.30
N LYS A 231 -15.48 -3.67 -9.28
CA LYS A 231 -16.86 -4.06 -9.01
C LYS A 231 -16.86 -4.75 -7.65
N TYR A 232 -17.47 -4.11 -6.68
CA TYR A 232 -17.61 -4.66 -5.34
C TYR A 232 -18.89 -5.48 -5.26
N LYS A 233 -18.83 -6.58 -4.54
CA LYS A 233 -19.95 -7.45 -4.21
C LYS A 233 -20.12 -7.46 -2.70
N ASP A 234 -21.38 -7.50 -2.27
CA ASP A 234 -21.71 -7.71 -0.88
C ASP A 234 -21.30 -9.13 -0.48
N MET A 235 -20.45 -9.22 0.55
CA MET A 235 -19.91 -10.47 1.05
C MET A 235 -20.94 -11.25 1.88
N ILE A 236 -21.79 -10.54 2.63
CA ILE A 236 -22.79 -11.15 3.51
C ILE A 236 -23.91 -11.75 2.69
N ALA A 237 -24.44 -11.00 1.71
CA ALA A 237 -25.49 -11.49 0.82
C ALA A 237 -25.03 -12.71 0.00
N GLU A 238 -23.78 -12.77 -0.44
CA GLU A 238 -23.23 -13.92 -1.15
C GLU A 238 -23.19 -15.19 -0.25
N TYR A 239 -22.90 -15.02 1.04
CA TYR A 239 -22.88 -16.11 2.00
C TYR A 239 -24.28 -16.62 2.33
N GLU A 240 -25.26 -15.74 2.44
CA GLU A 240 -26.66 -16.08 2.71
C GLU A 240 -27.44 -16.62 1.49
N GLY A 241 -26.80 -16.65 0.31
CA GLY A 241 -27.40 -17.15 -0.91
C GLY A 241 -28.42 -16.21 -1.55
N THR A 242 -28.40 -14.93 -1.18
CA THR A 242 -29.19 -13.87 -1.79
C THR A 242 -28.44 -13.24 -2.98
N ASP A 243 -29.15 -12.49 -3.85
CA ASP A 243 -28.52 -11.79 -4.96
C ASP A 243 -27.65 -10.64 -4.42
N ALA A 244 -26.32 -10.84 -4.48
CA ALA A 244 -25.37 -9.85 -4.02
C ALA A 244 -25.42 -8.55 -4.84
N LEU A 245 -25.55 -7.43 -4.15
CA LEU A 245 -25.47 -6.11 -4.77
C LEU A 245 -24.08 -5.91 -5.40
N LYS A 246 -24.03 -5.49 -6.66
CA LYS A 246 -22.77 -5.21 -7.37
C LYS A 246 -22.66 -3.72 -7.62
N ILE A 247 -21.68 -3.09 -7.00
CA ILE A 247 -21.45 -1.66 -7.13
C ILE A 247 -20.11 -1.45 -7.83
N LYS A 248 -20.10 -0.61 -8.88
CA LYS A 248 -18.90 -0.28 -9.63
C LYS A 248 -18.36 1.08 -9.20
N TYR A 249 -17.09 1.12 -8.83
CA TYR A 249 -16.37 2.33 -8.49
C TYR A 249 -15.14 2.52 -9.37
N LYS A 250 -14.87 3.77 -9.74
CA LYS A 250 -13.55 4.19 -10.22
C LYS A 250 -12.75 4.65 -9.01
N THR A 251 -11.51 4.20 -8.92
CA THR A 251 -10.58 4.58 -7.85
C THR A 251 -9.46 5.39 -8.44
N SER A 252 -9.22 6.56 -7.87
CA SER A 252 -8.02 7.35 -8.14
C SER A 252 -7.34 7.72 -6.83
N ALA A 253 -6.01 7.75 -6.81
CA ALA A 253 -5.28 8.09 -5.60
C ALA A 253 -3.97 8.80 -5.91
N MET A 254 -3.51 9.60 -4.95
CA MET A 254 -2.20 10.20 -4.92
C MET A 254 -1.50 9.76 -3.64
N ARG A 255 -0.28 9.26 -3.76
CA ARG A 255 0.54 8.79 -2.65
C ARG A 255 1.85 9.58 -2.58
N VAL A 256 2.21 10.03 -1.37
CA VAL A 256 3.54 10.54 -1.05
C VAL A 256 4.18 9.59 -0.08
N TYR A 257 5.42 9.20 -0.30
CA TYR A 257 6.06 8.16 0.50
C TYR A 257 7.55 8.42 0.78
N ILE A 258 8.01 7.83 1.89
CA ILE A 258 9.43 7.68 2.21
C ILE A 258 9.84 6.27 1.81
N SER A 259 10.99 6.15 1.15
CA SER A 259 11.56 4.89 0.65
C SER A 259 12.84 4.56 1.39
N PHE A 260 12.96 3.32 1.84
CA PHE A 260 14.19 2.74 2.38
C PHE A 260 14.72 1.69 1.42
N ARG A 261 15.97 1.88 0.95
CA ARG A 261 16.61 1.03 -0.07
C ARG A 261 17.81 0.27 0.49
N PHE A 262 17.88 -1.05 0.20
CA PHE A 262 18.92 -1.95 0.71
C PHE A 262 19.25 -3.11 -0.23
#